data_6849723cb398296cb9c779803f3b3688
#
_entry.id   6849723cb398296cb9c779803f3b3688
#
_cell.length_a   1.000
_cell.length_b   1.000
_cell.length_c   1.000
_cell.angle_alpha   90.00
_cell.angle_beta   90.00
_cell.angle_gamma   90.00
#
_symmetry.space_group_name_H-M   'P 1'
#
loop_
_entity.id
_entity.type
_entity.pdbx_description
1 polymer ?
#
loop_
_entity_poly.entity_id
_entity_poly.type
_entity_poly.pdbx_seq_one_letter_code
_entity_poly.pdbx_strand_id
1 'polypeptide(L)'
;RRRFIAGTAATAAAITAPYVSTSYAAGSLSLGMWDHWVPGGNKIFDQIAQEWAAKEKVDLTIDYLSTQGNKLLLTIAAEAQARAGHDVMDFSAWEPAQYSRQLEPVGDVMKEVLATNGPITEAMQYIGTYTGDWNVVPSTRGSLILPPCSRIDYFKQEAGIDLQAMFPAGKDPAPEAANWTWDTFLVAAEKCHKAGHSFGLPLGATTDSLDWVGSLFSAYGAALVDAKGNITVDTPEVRQVLDYSKRLYAFLPPDVASWDNASNNKWLVSGKGALIFNPPSAWVVAKRDAPDVAEKLWTHAMPKGPKGRFAPLLPRYQGLWNFSKNKSAAKSLLVHINKPDNIRKLVAGAAGYDIPPYQKLLDYKVWDDQGPPPGTLSHYPNRGDQRNVMPCSPAPPPIASQLYTNAIMPKMMVRI
;
A
#
# COMPACT_ATOMS: atom_id res chain seq x y z
N ARG A 1 -19.43 -38.78 -64.03
CA ARG A 1 -18.20 -37.94 -64.00
C ARG A 1 -18.11 -37.36 -62.60
N ARG A 2 -17.25 -37.98 -61.77
CA ARG A 2 -16.91 -37.54 -60.41
C ARG A 2 -15.85 -36.41 -60.50
N ARG A 3 -16.08 -35.34 -59.80
CA ARG A 3 -15.02 -34.39 -59.48
C ARG A 3 -14.88 -34.34 -57.96
N PHE A 4 -13.73 -34.78 -57.49
CA PHE A 4 -13.21 -34.58 -56.13
C PHE A 4 -12.93 -33.10 -55.93
N ILE A 5 -13.43 -32.52 -54.83
CA ILE A 5 -12.96 -31.25 -54.29
C ILE A 5 -12.19 -31.59 -53.02
N ALA A 6 -10.87 -31.42 -53.11
CA ALA A 6 -9.98 -31.48 -51.93
C ALA A 6 -10.14 -30.18 -51.14
N GLY A 7 -10.69 -30.28 -49.96
CA GLY A 7 -10.73 -29.19 -49.00
C GLY A 7 -9.38 -29.05 -48.28
N THR A 8 -8.67 -28.01 -48.59
CA THR A 8 -7.47 -27.57 -47.83
C THR A 8 -7.94 -26.90 -46.54
N ALA A 9 -7.74 -27.57 -45.40
CA ALA A 9 -7.87 -26.96 -44.08
C ALA A 9 -6.71 -25.96 -43.88
N ALA A 10 -7.00 -24.69 -43.98
CA ALA A 10 -6.08 -23.65 -43.57
C ALA A 10 -6.10 -23.55 -42.04
N THR A 11 -5.07 -24.11 -41.39
CA THR A 11 -4.76 -23.85 -40.00
C THR A 11 -4.32 -22.40 -39.87
N ALA A 12 -5.18 -21.55 -39.35
CA ALA A 12 -4.82 -20.20 -38.95
C ALA A 12 -3.92 -20.30 -37.69
N ALA A 13 -2.60 -20.29 -37.92
CA ALA A 13 -1.65 -20.02 -36.87
C ALA A 13 -1.84 -18.56 -36.43
N ALA A 14 -2.45 -18.36 -35.26
CA ALA A 14 -2.46 -17.06 -34.61
C ALA A 14 -1.01 -16.70 -34.26
N ILE A 15 -0.36 -15.96 -35.14
CA ILE A 15 0.92 -15.33 -34.85
C ILE A 15 0.64 -14.28 -33.81
N THR A 16 0.94 -14.57 -32.55
CA THR A 16 1.04 -13.56 -31.50
C THR A 16 2.24 -12.69 -31.85
N ALA A 17 1.99 -11.64 -32.63
CA ALA A 17 3.01 -10.63 -32.85
C ALA A 17 3.45 -10.06 -31.51
N PRO A 18 4.75 -9.99 -31.23
CA PRO A 18 5.22 -9.20 -30.10
C PRO A 18 4.73 -7.77 -30.30
N TYR A 19 4.40 -7.11 -29.21
CA TYR A 19 4.00 -5.70 -29.22
C TYR A 19 5.07 -4.89 -29.97
N VAL A 20 4.79 -4.59 -31.24
CA VAL A 20 5.65 -3.74 -32.02
C VAL A 20 5.34 -2.32 -31.59
N SER A 21 6.27 -1.67 -30.93
CA SER A 21 6.24 -0.24 -30.70
C SER A 21 6.18 0.46 -32.04
N THR A 22 4.98 0.77 -32.48
CA THR A 22 4.80 1.69 -33.63
C THR A 22 5.25 3.06 -33.12
N SER A 23 6.14 3.69 -33.90
CA SER A 23 6.55 5.08 -33.63
C SER A 23 5.29 5.93 -33.52
N TYR A 24 5.02 6.42 -32.30
CA TYR A 24 3.88 7.29 -32.07
C TYR A 24 4.10 8.61 -32.80
N ALA A 25 3.12 9.05 -33.57
CA ALA A 25 3.04 10.45 -33.96
C ALA A 25 3.03 11.28 -32.70
N ALA A 26 3.81 12.37 -32.66
CA ALA A 26 3.98 13.25 -31.51
C ALA A 26 2.63 13.50 -30.81
N GLY A 27 2.38 12.77 -29.73
CA GLY A 27 1.16 12.86 -28.92
C GLY A 27 1.49 13.42 -27.54
N SER A 28 0.49 13.92 -26.84
CA SER A 28 0.61 14.29 -25.44
C SER A 28 0.15 13.13 -24.55
N LEU A 29 0.77 12.97 -23.38
CA LEU A 29 0.36 12.02 -22.34
C LEU A 29 0.38 12.73 -20.98
N SER A 30 -0.66 12.53 -20.18
CA SER A 30 -0.78 13.15 -18.86
C SER A 30 -0.97 12.10 -17.77
N LEU A 31 -0.26 12.28 -16.65
CA LEU A 31 -0.29 11.39 -15.50
C LEU A 31 -0.72 12.16 -14.25
N GLY A 32 -1.74 11.66 -13.55
CA GLY A 32 -2.10 12.09 -12.20
C GLY A 32 -1.52 11.12 -11.19
N MET A 33 -0.37 11.46 -10.62
CA MET A 33 0.40 10.57 -9.76
C MET A 33 0.28 11.00 -8.30
N TRP A 34 0.37 10.04 -7.40
CA TRP A 34 0.49 10.34 -5.99
C TRP A 34 1.75 11.15 -5.68
N ASP A 35 1.59 12.24 -4.91
CA ASP A 35 2.69 13.04 -4.39
C ASP A 35 3.41 12.27 -3.28
N HIS A 36 4.61 11.81 -3.58
CA HIS A 36 5.36 10.88 -2.75
C HIS A 36 5.85 11.51 -1.44
N TRP A 37 5.70 10.79 -0.31
CA TRP A 37 6.19 11.26 0.99
C TRP A 37 7.71 11.51 1.04
N VAL A 38 8.48 10.73 0.25
CA VAL A 38 9.92 10.90 0.10
C VAL A 38 10.18 11.71 -1.18
N PRO A 39 10.70 12.93 -1.11
CA PRO A 39 10.89 13.80 -2.29
C PRO A 39 11.72 13.17 -3.41
N GLY A 40 12.69 12.32 -3.06
CA GLY A 40 13.48 11.55 -4.03
C GLY A 40 12.63 10.60 -4.91
N GLY A 41 11.50 10.10 -4.38
CA GLY A 41 10.58 9.23 -5.12
C GLY A 41 9.93 9.90 -6.32
N ASN A 42 9.49 11.17 -6.20
CA ASN A 42 8.98 11.92 -7.35
C ASN A 42 10.07 12.22 -8.35
N LYS A 43 11.23 12.71 -7.88
CA LYS A 43 12.35 13.06 -8.75
C LYS A 43 12.82 11.91 -9.63
N ILE A 44 12.96 10.70 -9.06
CA ILE A 44 13.41 9.54 -9.82
C ILE A 44 12.33 9.04 -10.78
N PHE A 45 11.06 9.13 -10.39
CA PHE A 45 9.94 8.81 -11.27
C PHE A 45 9.90 9.74 -12.49
N ASP A 46 10.05 11.07 -12.29
CA ASP A 46 10.17 12.04 -13.35
C ASP A 46 11.30 11.69 -14.32
N GLN A 47 12.50 11.40 -13.81
CA GLN A 47 13.62 11.03 -14.64
C GLN A 47 13.32 9.83 -15.53
N ILE A 48 12.79 8.75 -14.97
CA ILE A 48 12.45 7.53 -15.70
C ILE A 48 11.37 7.80 -16.77
N ALA A 49 10.33 8.54 -16.42
CA ALA A 49 9.22 8.82 -17.30
C ALA A 49 9.61 9.79 -18.43
N GLN A 50 10.41 10.84 -18.13
CA GLN A 50 10.89 11.79 -19.12
C GLN A 50 11.95 11.20 -20.05
N GLU A 51 12.83 10.29 -19.57
CA GLU A 51 13.73 9.53 -20.43
C GLU A 51 12.97 8.72 -21.49
N TRP A 52 11.87 8.07 -21.10
CA TRP A 52 10.99 7.38 -22.02
C TRP A 52 10.30 8.35 -22.98
N ALA A 53 9.74 9.45 -22.47
CA ALA A 53 9.02 10.43 -23.26
C ALA A 53 9.89 11.05 -24.36
N ALA A 54 11.12 11.40 -24.01
CA ALA A 54 12.10 11.93 -24.97
C ALA A 54 12.42 10.92 -26.09
N LYS A 55 12.58 9.64 -25.72
CA LYS A 55 12.86 8.56 -26.69
C LYS A 55 11.68 8.32 -27.62
N GLU A 56 10.48 8.27 -27.09
CA GLU A 56 9.25 7.99 -27.84
C GLU A 56 8.65 9.25 -28.50
N LYS A 57 9.25 10.44 -28.26
CA LYS A 57 8.80 11.74 -28.76
C LYS A 57 7.38 12.08 -28.33
N VAL A 58 7.06 11.81 -27.08
CA VAL A 58 5.78 12.11 -26.44
C VAL A 58 5.95 13.35 -25.56
N ASP A 59 4.99 14.28 -25.64
CA ASP A 59 4.89 15.41 -24.71
C ASP A 59 4.23 14.91 -23.42
N LEU A 60 5.04 14.74 -22.34
CA LEU A 60 4.61 14.14 -21.08
C LEU A 60 4.45 15.18 -19.98
N THR A 61 3.25 15.26 -19.40
CA THR A 61 2.94 16.04 -18.20
C THR A 61 2.68 15.10 -17.02
N ILE A 62 3.23 15.43 -15.85
CA ILE A 62 3.03 14.68 -14.60
C ILE A 62 2.56 15.63 -13.52
N ASP A 63 1.35 15.42 -13.02
CA ASP A 63 0.79 16.14 -11.89
C ASP A 63 0.87 15.30 -10.63
N TYR A 64 1.54 15.83 -9.58
CA TYR A 64 1.62 15.19 -8.28
C TYR A 64 0.48 15.63 -7.39
N LEU A 65 -0.37 14.68 -7.01
CA LEU A 65 -1.60 14.87 -6.26
C LEU A 65 -1.44 14.39 -4.82
N SER A 66 -1.51 15.33 -3.88
CA SER A 66 -1.37 15.02 -2.46
C SER A 66 -2.54 14.19 -1.92
N THR A 67 -2.25 13.28 -0.98
CA THR A 67 -3.29 12.62 -0.17
C THR A 67 -3.79 13.49 0.97
N GLN A 68 -3.07 14.57 1.32
CA GLN A 68 -3.54 15.54 2.29
C GLN A 68 -4.79 16.26 1.75
N GLY A 69 -5.81 16.41 2.59
CA GLY A 69 -7.09 16.97 2.17
C GLY A 69 -7.83 16.13 1.11
N ASN A 70 -7.44 14.85 0.95
CA ASN A 70 -8.04 13.92 -0.03
C ASN A 70 -7.95 14.38 -1.50
N LYS A 71 -6.99 15.24 -1.86
CA LYS A 71 -6.91 15.82 -3.20
C LYS A 71 -6.82 14.74 -4.30
N LEU A 72 -5.97 13.72 -4.12
CA LEU A 72 -5.87 12.60 -5.07
C LEU A 72 -7.23 11.89 -5.25
N LEU A 73 -7.88 11.51 -4.16
CA LEU A 73 -9.17 10.81 -4.19
C LEU A 73 -10.27 11.64 -4.86
N LEU A 74 -10.33 12.94 -4.55
CA LEU A 74 -11.29 13.85 -5.15
C LEU A 74 -11.04 14.05 -6.65
N THR A 75 -9.78 14.11 -7.09
CA THR A 75 -9.41 14.20 -8.50
C THR A 75 -9.81 12.94 -9.26
N ILE A 76 -9.52 11.75 -8.72
CA ILE A 76 -9.96 10.47 -9.30
C ILE A 76 -11.47 10.45 -9.49
N ALA A 77 -12.24 10.83 -8.46
CA ALA A 77 -13.69 10.84 -8.52
C ALA A 77 -14.24 11.84 -9.57
N ALA A 78 -13.66 13.04 -9.62
CA ALA A 78 -14.05 14.08 -10.59
C ALA A 78 -13.78 13.65 -12.03
N GLU A 79 -12.60 13.08 -12.32
CA GLU A 79 -12.24 12.62 -13.66
C GLU A 79 -13.08 11.42 -14.11
N ALA A 80 -13.32 10.46 -13.22
CA ALA A 80 -14.19 9.31 -13.50
C ALA A 80 -15.61 9.77 -13.85
N GLN A 81 -16.13 10.79 -13.15
CA GLN A 81 -17.46 11.37 -13.42
C GLN A 81 -17.49 12.17 -14.71
N ALA A 82 -16.51 13.02 -14.91
CA ALA A 82 -16.40 13.89 -16.10
C ALA A 82 -16.04 13.14 -17.38
N ARG A 83 -15.45 11.92 -17.25
CA ARG A 83 -14.81 11.15 -18.33
C ARG A 83 -13.79 11.99 -19.09
N ALA A 84 -13.05 12.80 -18.35
CA ALA A 84 -12.00 13.70 -18.85
C ALA A 84 -10.99 13.99 -17.73
N GLY A 85 -9.73 14.21 -18.07
CA GLY A 85 -8.64 14.50 -17.14
C GLY A 85 -7.34 13.87 -17.63
N HIS A 86 -6.57 13.32 -16.71
CA HIS A 86 -5.33 12.62 -17.03
C HIS A 86 -5.58 11.34 -17.84
N ASP A 87 -4.54 10.83 -18.46
CA ASP A 87 -4.59 9.53 -19.15
C ASP A 87 -4.41 8.37 -18.16
N VAL A 88 -3.44 8.50 -17.25
CA VAL A 88 -3.13 7.50 -16.21
C VAL A 88 -3.26 8.12 -14.82
N MET A 89 -3.83 7.36 -13.88
CA MET A 89 -3.98 7.76 -12.48
C MET A 89 -3.39 6.74 -11.53
N ASP A 90 -2.83 7.22 -10.41
CA ASP A 90 -2.48 6.39 -9.25
C ASP A 90 -3.72 6.07 -8.41
N PHE A 91 -3.86 4.79 -8.05
CA PHE A 91 -4.92 4.27 -7.18
C PHE A 91 -4.31 3.59 -5.95
N SER A 92 -5.05 3.56 -4.86
CA SER A 92 -4.65 2.94 -3.60
C SER A 92 -5.61 1.82 -3.20
N ALA A 93 -5.09 0.76 -2.60
CA ALA A 93 -5.86 -0.32 -1.98
C ALA A 93 -7.04 -0.81 -2.86
N TRP A 94 -8.29 -0.59 -2.41
CA TRP A 94 -9.51 -1.05 -3.08
C TRP A 94 -10.06 -0.08 -4.15
N GLU A 95 -9.46 1.09 -4.32
CA GLU A 95 -9.96 2.12 -5.26
C GLU A 95 -10.12 1.60 -6.71
N PRO A 96 -9.22 0.75 -7.27
CA PRO A 96 -9.42 0.20 -8.61
C PRO A 96 -10.75 -0.52 -8.77
N ALA A 97 -11.24 -1.18 -7.73
CA ALA A 97 -12.51 -1.90 -7.77
C ALA A 97 -13.71 -0.97 -7.94
N GLN A 98 -13.63 0.25 -7.40
CA GLN A 98 -14.69 1.27 -7.52
C GLN A 98 -14.79 1.81 -8.95
N TYR A 99 -13.66 1.93 -9.65
CA TYR A 99 -13.57 2.56 -10.97
C TYR A 99 -13.36 1.57 -12.12
N SER A 100 -13.50 0.29 -11.88
CA SER A 100 -13.19 -0.78 -12.83
C SER A 100 -13.86 -0.64 -14.20
N ARG A 101 -15.09 -0.08 -14.24
CA ARG A 101 -15.82 0.15 -15.49
C ARG A 101 -15.30 1.34 -16.29
N GLN A 102 -14.53 2.23 -15.67
CA GLN A 102 -13.90 3.39 -16.30
C GLN A 102 -12.44 3.13 -16.67
N LEU A 103 -11.87 2.02 -16.23
CA LEU A 103 -10.49 1.65 -16.51
C LEU A 103 -10.39 0.84 -17.82
N GLU A 104 -9.29 1.05 -18.54
CA GLU A 104 -8.91 0.29 -19.72
C GLU A 104 -8.28 -1.04 -19.32
N PRO A 105 -8.61 -2.16 -19.98
CA PRO A 105 -7.90 -3.41 -19.78
C PRO A 105 -6.41 -3.28 -20.11
N VAL A 106 -5.57 -3.80 -19.23
CA VAL A 106 -4.08 -3.76 -19.31
C VAL A 106 -3.46 -5.16 -19.21
N GLY A 107 -4.20 -6.19 -19.59
CA GLY A 107 -3.72 -7.58 -19.58
C GLY A 107 -2.50 -7.80 -20.47
N ASP A 108 -2.39 -7.08 -21.58
CA ASP A 108 -1.22 -7.05 -22.46
C ASP A 108 0.02 -6.50 -21.75
N VAL A 109 -0.11 -5.38 -21.03
CA VAL A 109 0.96 -4.80 -20.19
C VAL A 109 1.39 -5.79 -19.10
N MET A 110 0.41 -6.35 -18.39
CA MET A 110 0.68 -7.25 -17.27
C MET A 110 1.35 -8.56 -17.71
N LYS A 111 1.01 -9.07 -18.89
CA LYS A 111 1.69 -10.23 -19.46
C LYS A 111 3.19 -10.00 -19.60
N GLU A 112 3.61 -8.84 -20.10
CA GLU A 112 5.02 -8.49 -20.26
C GLU A 112 5.70 -8.23 -18.92
N VAL A 113 5.06 -7.48 -18.03
CA VAL A 113 5.57 -7.13 -16.70
C VAL A 113 5.78 -8.38 -15.84
N LEU A 114 4.81 -9.30 -15.80
CA LEU A 114 4.91 -10.54 -14.99
C LEU A 114 5.93 -11.52 -15.57
N ALA A 115 6.05 -11.60 -16.89
CA ALA A 115 7.07 -12.44 -17.53
C ALA A 115 8.49 -12.05 -17.09
N THR A 116 8.73 -10.75 -16.95
CA THR A 116 10.02 -10.19 -16.55
C THR A 116 10.22 -10.24 -15.03
N ASN A 117 9.25 -9.75 -14.25
CA ASN A 117 9.41 -9.48 -12.82
C ASN A 117 8.89 -10.61 -11.91
N GLY A 118 8.27 -11.64 -12.49
CA GLY A 118 7.67 -12.75 -11.74
C GLY A 118 6.29 -12.40 -11.16
N PRO A 119 5.71 -13.35 -10.40
CA PRO A 119 4.39 -13.17 -9.82
C PRO A 119 4.36 -12.08 -8.74
N ILE A 120 3.17 -11.59 -8.46
CA ILE A 120 2.87 -10.66 -7.37
C ILE A 120 2.07 -11.34 -6.27
N THR A 121 1.75 -10.60 -5.20
CA THR A 121 0.91 -11.11 -4.12
C THR A 121 -0.50 -11.46 -4.61
N GLU A 122 -1.10 -12.53 -4.08
CA GLU A 122 -2.46 -12.94 -4.43
C GLU A 122 -3.48 -11.81 -4.21
N ALA A 123 -3.34 -11.05 -3.13
CA ALA A 123 -4.24 -9.94 -2.82
C ALA A 123 -4.19 -8.84 -3.90
N MET A 124 -3.00 -8.48 -4.38
CA MET A 124 -2.86 -7.48 -5.45
C MET A 124 -3.38 -8.01 -6.78
N GLN A 125 -3.11 -9.27 -7.09
CA GLN A 125 -3.66 -9.93 -8.26
C GLN A 125 -5.19 -9.95 -8.20
N TYR A 126 -5.78 -10.34 -7.06
CA TYR A 126 -7.22 -10.39 -6.87
C TYR A 126 -7.88 -9.03 -7.12
N ILE A 127 -7.32 -7.94 -6.60
CA ILE A 127 -7.84 -6.59 -6.85
C ILE A 127 -7.68 -6.19 -8.31
N GLY A 128 -6.53 -6.50 -8.92
CA GLY A 128 -6.24 -6.09 -10.30
C GLY A 128 -7.03 -6.86 -11.36
N THR A 129 -7.53 -8.07 -11.03
CA THR A 129 -8.19 -8.98 -12.00
C THR A 129 -9.63 -9.36 -11.64
N TYR A 130 -10.22 -8.76 -10.61
CA TYR A 130 -11.52 -9.23 -10.13
C TYR A 130 -12.66 -9.09 -11.15
N THR A 131 -12.51 -8.28 -12.20
CA THR A 131 -13.45 -8.16 -13.32
C THR A 131 -13.20 -9.17 -14.45
N GLY A 132 -12.23 -10.07 -14.28
CA GLY A 132 -11.88 -11.13 -15.24
C GLY A 132 -10.62 -10.88 -16.05
N ASP A 133 -10.15 -9.63 -16.19
CA ASP A 133 -8.88 -9.26 -16.80
C ASP A 133 -8.21 -8.17 -15.96
N TRP A 134 -6.91 -7.95 -16.19
CA TRP A 134 -6.18 -6.86 -15.55
C TRP A 134 -6.71 -5.51 -16.01
N ASN A 135 -7.10 -4.67 -15.07
CA ASN A 135 -7.54 -3.29 -15.32
C ASN A 135 -6.67 -2.24 -14.63
N VAL A 136 -5.64 -2.66 -13.92
CA VAL A 136 -4.60 -1.79 -13.34
C VAL A 136 -3.26 -2.49 -13.35
N VAL A 137 -2.19 -1.71 -13.33
CA VAL A 137 -0.81 -2.19 -13.19
C VAL A 137 -0.34 -1.94 -11.75
N PRO A 138 0.13 -2.96 -11.01
CA PRO A 138 0.72 -2.77 -9.70
C PRO A 138 1.91 -1.80 -9.74
N SER A 139 1.93 -0.86 -8.82
CA SER A 139 2.97 0.16 -8.72
C SER A 139 4.00 -0.19 -7.66
N THR A 140 5.28 0.04 -7.96
CA THR A 140 6.36 -0.02 -6.96
C THR A 140 6.33 1.19 -6.03
N ARG A 141 5.74 2.32 -6.47
CA ARG A 141 5.68 3.54 -5.65
C ARG A 141 4.72 3.37 -4.48
N GLY A 142 5.28 3.14 -3.30
CA GLY A 142 4.55 2.96 -2.06
C GLY A 142 5.18 1.93 -1.13
N SER A 143 4.84 2.01 0.15
CA SER A 143 5.44 1.16 1.20
C SER A 143 4.94 -0.28 1.22
N LEU A 144 3.92 -0.60 0.44
CA LEU A 144 3.25 -1.91 0.35
C LEU A 144 2.73 -2.46 1.70
N ILE A 145 3.41 -2.18 2.80
CA ILE A 145 3.07 -2.61 4.17
C ILE A 145 3.07 -1.42 5.12
N LEU A 146 2.35 -1.54 6.24
CA LEU A 146 2.24 -0.51 7.27
C LEU A 146 2.54 -1.11 8.66
N PRO A 147 3.81 -1.42 8.98
CA PRO A 147 4.18 -1.97 10.28
C PRO A 147 4.23 -0.88 11.38
N PRO A 148 4.30 -1.28 12.67
CA PRO A 148 4.56 -0.36 13.76
C PRO A 148 5.96 0.26 13.68
N CYS A 149 6.06 1.53 14.04
CA CYS A 149 7.30 2.24 14.32
C CYS A 149 7.24 2.80 15.74
N SER A 150 8.17 2.39 16.58
CA SER A 150 8.16 2.69 18.02
C SER A 150 9.43 3.37 18.50
N ARG A 151 9.29 4.19 19.55
CA ARG A 151 10.39 4.76 20.32
C ARG A 151 10.92 3.69 21.28
N ILE A 152 12.09 3.14 21.00
CA ILE A 152 12.70 2.08 21.84
C ILE A 152 13.00 2.53 23.25
N ASP A 153 13.34 3.81 23.46
CA ASP A 153 13.57 4.40 24.76
C ASP A 153 12.29 4.42 25.61
N TYR A 154 11.19 4.93 25.08
CA TYR A 154 9.90 4.97 25.79
C TYR A 154 9.37 3.57 26.08
N PHE A 155 9.44 2.66 25.09
CA PHE A 155 9.01 1.28 25.32
C PHE A 155 9.80 0.59 26.44
N LYS A 156 11.11 0.81 26.50
CA LYS A 156 11.96 0.22 27.55
C LYS A 156 11.73 0.84 28.90
N GLN A 157 11.65 2.18 28.97
CA GLN A 157 11.50 2.93 30.23
C GLN A 157 10.10 2.83 30.81
N GLU A 158 9.07 3.05 29.98
CA GLU A 158 7.68 3.19 30.41
C GLU A 158 6.95 1.84 30.43
N ALA A 159 7.07 1.07 29.33
CA ALA A 159 6.37 -0.19 29.19
C ALA A 159 7.14 -1.40 29.73
N GLY A 160 8.46 -1.31 29.89
CA GLY A 160 9.33 -2.42 30.25
C GLY A 160 9.53 -3.43 29.13
N ILE A 161 9.42 -2.99 27.86
CA ILE A 161 9.49 -3.85 26.66
C ILE A 161 10.74 -3.49 25.87
N ASP A 162 11.60 -4.46 25.61
CA ASP A 162 12.79 -4.32 24.75
C ASP A 162 12.44 -4.78 23.33
N LEU A 163 11.97 -3.84 22.48
CA LEU A 163 11.58 -4.12 21.11
C LEU A 163 12.76 -4.56 20.23
N GLN A 164 13.98 -4.08 20.50
CA GLN A 164 15.16 -4.47 19.75
C GLN A 164 15.56 -5.92 20.03
N ALA A 165 15.40 -6.36 21.29
CA ALA A 165 15.62 -7.77 21.66
C ALA A 165 14.57 -8.69 21.03
N MET A 166 13.29 -8.27 21.01
CA MET A 166 12.20 -9.04 20.39
C MET A 166 12.32 -9.13 18.87
N PHE A 167 12.74 -8.03 18.23
CA PHE A 167 12.79 -7.88 16.77
C PHE A 167 14.16 -7.36 16.33
N PRO A 168 15.22 -8.18 16.43
CA PRO A 168 16.57 -7.74 16.11
C PRO A 168 16.75 -7.45 14.62
N ALA A 169 17.57 -6.44 14.31
CA ALA A 169 17.88 -6.09 12.93
C ALA A 169 18.55 -7.25 12.17
N GLY A 170 18.16 -7.48 10.92
CA GLY A 170 18.76 -8.47 10.04
C GLY A 170 18.48 -9.93 10.43
N LYS A 171 17.63 -10.20 11.42
CA LYS A 171 17.34 -11.55 11.94
C LYS A 171 15.83 -11.79 12.03
N ASP A 172 15.45 -13.02 12.18
CA ASP A 172 14.09 -13.40 12.52
C ASP A 172 13.73 -12.91 13.94
N PRO A 173 12.41 -12.66 14.21
CA PRO A 173 11.94 -12.32 15.55
C PRO A 173 12.41 -13.36 16.59
N ALA A 174 12.83 -12.86 17.75
CA ALA A 174 13.19 -13.73 18.87
C ALA A 174 11.94 -14.44 19.45
N PRO A 175 12.10 -15.54 20.22
CA PRO A 175 10.97 -16.24 20.84
C PRO A 175 10.06 -15.35 21.67
N GLU A 176 10.62 -14.34 22.34
CA GLU A 176 9.93 -13.34 23.16
C GLU A 176 8.94 -12.48 22.35
N ALA A 177 9.11 -12.39 21.02
CA ALA A 177 8.16 -11.72 20.13
C ALA A 177 6.76 -12.36 20.15
N ALA A 178 6.64 -13.61 20.60
CA ALA A 178 5.35 -14.25 20.84
C ALA A 178 4.50 -13.50 21.91
N ASN A 179 5.15 -12.79 22.84
CA ASN A 179 4.50 -12.00 23.89
C ASN A 179 4.02 -10.63 23.37
N TRP A 180 4.40 -10.22 22.16
CA TRP A 180 3.90 -9.00 21.54
C TRP A 180 2.49 -9.25 20.97
N THR A 181 1.49 -9.14 21.85
CA THR A 181 0.07 -9.38 21.56
C THR A 181 -0.72 -8.07 21.63
N TRP A 182 -1.96 -8.05 21.13
CA TRP A 182 -2.84 -6.89 21.29
C TRP A 182 -3.12 -6.56 22.77
N ASP A 183 -3.10 -7.55 23.66
CA ASP A 183 -3.23 -7.31 25.10
C ASP A 183 -1.99 -6.59 25.66
N THR A 184 -0.77 -7.04 25.31
CA THR A 184 0.46 -6.34 25.71
C THR A 184 0.59 -4.98 25.05
N PHE A 185 0.09 -4.82 23.83
CA PHE A 185 -0.02 -3.52 23.16
C PHE A 185 -0.89 -2.54 23.94
N LEU A 186 -2.05 -2.98 24.43
CA LEU A 186 -2.95 -2.15 25.21
C LEU A 186 -2.31 -1.72 26.54
N VAL A 187 -1.64 -2.64 27.23
CA VAL A 187 -0.91 -2.33 28.47
C VAL A 187 0.23 -1.33 28.20
N ALA A 188 0.96 -1.50 27.10
CA ALA A 188 2.00 -0.55 26.69
C ALA A 188 1.41 0.83 26.34
N ALA A 189 0.27 0.87 25.65
CA ALA A 189 -0.44 2.11 25.35
C ALA A 189 -0.85 2.87 26.60
N GLU A 190 -1.41 2.17 27.60
CA GLU A 190 -1.77 2.77 28.91
C GLU A 190 -0.56 3.34 29.63
N LYS A 191 0.54 2.57 29.73
CA LYS A 191 1.75 3.00 30.43
C LYS A 191 2.41 4.19 29.76
N CYS A 192 2.57 4.16 28.42
CA CYS A 192 3.13 5.28 27.68
C CYS A 192 2.22 6.52 27.74
N HIS A 193 0.89 6.34 27.71
CA HIS A 193 -0.05 7.45 27.89
C HIS A 193 0.11 8.12 29.26
N LYS A 194 0.18 7.34 30.35
CA LYS A 194 0.39 7.85 31.72
C LYS A 194 1.71 8.60 31.86
N ALA A 195 2.73 8.23 31.08
CA ALA A 195 4.03 8.91 31.03
C ALA A 195 4.03 10.15 30.09
N GLY A 196 2.93 10.44 29.40
CA GLY A 196 2.81 11.57 28.47
C GLY A 196 3.22 11.27 27.03
N HIS A 197 3.40 9.99 26.67
CA HIS A 197 3.87 9.52 25.35
C HIS A 197 2.83 8.62 24.67
N SER A 198 1.61 9.12 24.48
CA SER A 198 0.51 8.36 23.86
C SER A 198 0.88 7.81 22.48
N PHE A 199 0.31 6.65 22.15
CA PHE A 199 0.42 6.12 20.78
C PHE A 199 -0.33 7.00 19.80
N GLY A 200 0.28 7.30 18.66
CA GLY A 200 -0.28 8.15 17.62
C GLY A 200 -1.05 7.34 16.58
N LEU A 201 -2.24 6.84 16.94
CA LEU A 201 -3.05 5.98 16.09
C LEU A 201 -4.21 6.79 15.49
N PRO A 202 -4.17 7.14 14.19
CA PRO A 202 -5.25 7.91 13.57
C PRO A 202 -6.55 7.09 13.53
N LEU A 203 -7.69 7.76 13.72
CA LEU A 203 -9.03 7.22 13.56
C LEU A 203 -9.90 8.09 12.64
N GLY A 204 -9.30 9.05 11.94
CA GLY A 204 -9.93 9.81 10.86
C GLY A 204 -10.22 8.94 9.63
N ALA A 205 -10.83 9.53 8.62
CA ALA A 205 -11.08 8.85 7.33
C ALA A 205 -9.80 8.85 6.46
N THR A 206 -8.82 8.03 6.83
CA THR A 206 -7.51 7.94 6.20
C THR A 206 -7.14 6.50 5.90
N THR A 207 -6.21 6.27 4.97
CA THR A 207 -5.67 4.94 4.68
C THR A 207 -5.03 4.33 5.91
N ASP A 208 -4.20 5.09 6.63
CA ASP A 208 -3.50 4.62 7.83
C ASP A 208 -4.46 4.13 8.92
N SER A 209 -5.59 4.84 9.10
CA SER A 209 -6.62 4.42 10.06
C SER A 209 -7.25 3.08 9.68
N LEU A 210 -7.61 2.95 8.41
CA LEU A 210 -8.24 1.74 7.88
C LEU A 210 -7.31 0.54 7.95
N ASP A 211 -6.03 0.76 7.68
CA ASP A 211 -5.05 -0.30 7.59
C ASP A 211 -4.76 -0.90 8.97
N TRP A 212 -4.47 -0.09 9.99
CA TRP A 212 -4.20 -0.64 11.31
C TRP A 212 -5.45 -1.21 11.99
N VAL A 213 -6.62 -0.57 11.80
CA VAL A 213 -7.89 -1.08 12.31
C VAL A 213 -8.26 -2.39 11.62
N GLY A 214 -8.10 -2.49 10.30
CA GLY A 214 -8.31 -3.74 9.55
C GLY A 214 -7.41 -4.89 10.02
N SER A 215 -6.18 -4.57 10.39
CA SER A 215 -5.23 -5.51 11.00
C SER A 215 -5.73 -6.02 12.36
N LEU A 216 -6.23 -5.13 13.21
CA LEU A 216 -6.85 -5.48 14.49
C LEU A 216 -8.07 -6.38 14.29
N PHE A 217 -8.99 -6.02 13.39
CA PHE A 217 -10.14 -6.86 13.05
C PHE A 217 -9.72 -8.27 12.62
N SER A 218 -8.75 -8.36 11.71
CA SER A 218 -8.23 -9.66 11.24
C SER A 218 -7.59 -10.48 12.35
N ALA A 219 -6.87 -9.84 13.27
CA ALA A 219 -6.22 -10.50 14.41
C ALA A 219 -7.21 -11.15 15.37
N TYR A 220 -8.44 -10.64 15.44
CA TYR A 220 -9.54 -11.22 16.21
C TYR A 220 -10.46 -12.12 15.35
N GLY A 221 -10.27 -12.16 14.03
CA GLY A 221 -11.16 -12.89 13.11
C GLY A 221 -12.49 -12.18 12.86
N ALA A 222 -12.55 -10.87 13.16
CA ALA A 222 -13.72 -10.04 12.93
C ALA A 222 -13.79 -9.59 11.47
N ALA A 223 -14.99 -9.59 10.90
CA ALA A 223 -15.28 -9.05 9.58
C ALA A 223 -16.64 -8.36 9.59
N LEU A 224 -16.78 -7.26 8.86
CA LEU A 224 -18.07 -6.56 8.75
C LEU A 224 -18.96 -7.19 7.69
N VAL A 225 -18.34 -7.80 6.68
CA VAL A 225 -18.99 -8.49 5.59
C VAL A 225 -18.17 -9.74 5.25
N ASP A 226 -18.84 -10.87 5.05
CA ASP A 226 -18.18 -12.13 4.68
C ASP A 226 -17.83 -12.21 3.18
N ALA A 227 -17.16 -13.27 2.76
CA ALA A 227 -16.77 -13.50 1.37
C ALA A 227 -17.96 -13.66 0.38
N LYS A 228 -19.17 -13.89 0.89
CA LYS A 228 -20.40 -13.99 0.09
C LYS A 228 -21.16 -12.67 0.01
N GLY A 229 -20.70 -11.63 0.73
CA GLY A 229 -21.37 -10.33 0.80
C GLY A 229 -22.43 -10.22 1.90
N ASN A 230 -22.52 -11.18 2.81
CA ASN A 230 -23.44 -11.10 3.95
C ASN A 230 -22.86 -10.19 5.04
N ILE A 231 -23.73 -9.41 5.67
CA ILE A 231 -23.36 -8.53 6.79
C ILE A 231 -23.10 -9.38 8.04
N THR A 232 -21.93 -9.20 8.67
CA THR A 232 -21.47 -9.95 9.85
C THR A 232 -21.08 -9.04 11.02
N VAL A 233 -21.61 -7.83 11.08
CA VAL A 233 -21.28 -6.83 12.10
C VAL A 233 -21.67 -7.23 13.53
N ASP A 234 -22.64 -8.12 13.68
CA ASP A 234 -23.17 -8.57 14.97
C ASP A 234 -22.63 -9.97 15.36
N THR A 235 -21.30 -10.11 15.36
CA THR A 235 -20.64 -11.34 15.79
C THR A 235 -19.85 -11.13 17.08
N PRO A 236 -19.57 -12.19 17.86
CA PRO A 236 -18.74 -12.09 19.06
C PRO A 236 -17.35 -11.48 18.80
N GLU A 237 -16.74 -11.79 17.66
CA GLU A 237 -15.43 -11.28 17.26
C GLU A 237 -15.46 -9.77 17.03
N VAL A 238 -16.49 -9.24 16.37
CA VAL A 238 -16.67 -7.79 16.17
C VAL A 238 -16.88 -7.10 17.52
N ARG A 239 -17.71 -7.67 18.41
CA ARG A 239 -17.93 -7.13 19.76
C ARG A 239 -16.61 -7.07 20.56
N GLN A 240 -15.80 -8.14 20.51
CA GLN A 240 -14.49 -8.17 21.18
C GLN A 240 -13.55 -7.07 20.66
N VAL A 241 -13.51 -6.84 19.35
CA VAL A 241 -12.72 -5.75 18.76
C VAL A 241 -13.22 -4.39 19.24
N LEU A 242 -14.54 -4.17 19.28
CA LEU A 242 -15.11 -2.91 19.76
C LEU A 242 -14.81 -2.68 21.24
N ASP A 243 -15.00 -3.68 22.09
CA ASP A 243 -14.66 -3.60 23.52
C ASP A 243 -13.16 -3.30 23.73
N TYR A 244 -12.29 -3.96 22.97
CA TYR A 244 -10.86 -3.66 22.96
C TYR A 244 -10.59 -2.22 22.53
N SER A 245 -11.23 -1.78 21.46
CA SER A 245 -11.07 -0.45 20.89
C SER A 245 -11.49 0.66 21.84
N LYS A 246 -12.58 0.47 22.58
CA LYS A 246 -13.05 1.38 23.63
C LYS A 246 -11.98 1.59 24.72
N ARG A 247 -11.33 0.50 25.15
CA ARG A 247 -10.26 0.57 26.14
C ARG A 247 -9.02 1.28 25.57
N LEU A 248 -8.64 0.97 24.33
CA LEU A 248 -7.48 1.58 23.67
C LEU A 248 -7.69 3.07 23.41
N TYR A 249 -8.89 3.47 22.98
CA TYR A 249 -9.22 4.86 22.68
C TYR A 249 -8.96 5.81 23.85
N ALA A 250 -9.16 5.36 25.09
CA ALA A 250 -8.90 6.13 26.30
C ALA A 250 -7.42 6.53 26.48
N PHE A 251 -6.50 5.86 25.79
CA PHE A 251 -5.04 6.09 25.89
C PHE A 251 -4.45 6.77 24.66
N LEU A 252 -5.29 7.12 23.67
CA LEU A 252 -4.87 7.84 22.47
C LEU A 252 -4.99 9.37 22.67
N PRO A 253 -4.33 10.17 21.83
CA PRO A 253 -4.58 11.62 21.77
C PRO A 253 -6.06 11.91 21.50
N PRO A 254 -6.66 12.94 22.14
CA PRO A 254 -8.11 13.18 22.09
C PRO A 254 -8.63 13.57 20.69
N ASP A 255 -7.76 14.01 19.82
CA ASP A 255 -8.06 14.52 18.47
C ASP A 255 -7.82 13.50 17.33
N VAL A 256 -7.46 12.25 17.65
CA VAL A 256 -7.13 11.20 16.65
C VAL A 256 -8.24 10.92 15.63
N ALA A 257 -9.49 11.22 15.98
CA ALA A 257 -10.63 11.10 15.08
C ALA A 257 -10.63 12.12 13.93
N SER A 258 -9.87 13.22 14.07
CA SER A 258 -9.71 14.27 13.07
C SER A 258 -8.36 14.19 12.34
N TRP A 259 -7.50 13.24 12.68
CA TRP A 259 -6.17 13.14 12.10
C TRP A 259 -6.22 12.71 10.63
N ASP A 260 -5.32 13.32 9.84
CA ASP A 260 -5.02 12.94 8.46
C ASP A 260 -3.79 11.99 8.36
N ASN A 261 -3.40 11.61 7.14
CA ASN A 261 -2.25 10.71 6.90
C ASN A 261 -0.88 11.33 7.27
N ALA A 262 -0.79 12.62 7.61
CA ALA A 262 0.46 13.25 8.06
C ALA A 262 0.53 13.38 9.58
N SER A 263 -0.59 13.26 10.27
CA SER A 263 -0.71 13.57 11.71
C SER A 263 0.07 12.61 12.57
N ASN A 264 0.01 11.30 12.31
CA ASN A 264 0.77 10.27 13.02
C ASN A 264 2.29 10.49 12.88
N ASN A 265 2.77 10.79 11.67
CA ASN A 265 4.18 11.10 11.42
C ASN A 265 4.64 12.32 12.23
N LYS A 266 3.86 13.41 12.18
CA LYS A 266 4.15 14.63 12.96
C LYS A 266 4.17 14.33 14.46
N TRP A 267 3.26 13.50 14.96
CA TRP A 267 3.19 13.09 16.36
C TRP A 267 4.47 12.36 16.79
N LEU A 268 4.91 11.36 16.03
CA LEU A 268 6.11 10.61 16.35
C LEU A 268 7.38 11.45 16.23
N VAL A 269 7.54 12.20 15.12
CA VAL A 269 8.73 13.04 14.84
C VAL A 269 8.87 14.18 15.86
N SER A 270 7.76 14.71 16.38
CA SER A 270 7.80 15.72 17.45
C SER A 270 8.28 15.18 18.81
N GLY A 271 8.52 13.88 18.94
CA GLY A 271 8.90 13.22 20.19
C GLY A 271 7.76 12.99 21.17
N LYS A 272 6.52 13.34 20.84
CA LYS A 272 5.35 13.18 21.73
C LYS A 272 4.83 11.76 21.80
N GLY A 273 5.01 10.97 20.73
CA GLY A 273 4.44 9.65 20.61
C GLY A 273 5.43 8.51 20.85
N ALA A 274 4.97 7.44 21.50
CA ALA A 274 5.77 6.24 21.67
C ALA A 274 5.67 5.27 20.50
N LEU A 275 4.57 5.27 19.75
CA LEU A 275 4.33 4.37 18.61
C LEU A 275 3.37 5.00 17.61
N ILE A 276 3.60 4.71 16.33
CA ILE A 276 2.64 4.86 15.23
C ILE A 276 2.67 3.62 14.34
N PHE A 277 1.66 3.47 13.46
CA PHE A 277 1.75 2.59 12.30
C PHE A 277 2.02 3.47 11.09
N ASN A 278 3.20 3.51 10.55
CA ASN A 278 3.67 4.13 9.31
C ASN A 278 5.19 4.41 9.34
N PRO A 279 6.05 3.40 9.46
CA PRO A 279 7.46 3.64 9.73
C PRO A 279 8.25 4.24 8.58
N PRO A 280 8.05 3.84 7.30
CA PRO A 280 9.00 4.29 6.28
C PRO A 280 9.04 5.81 6.15
N SER A 281 7.87 6.46 6.08
CA SER A 281 7.80 7.92 5.96
C SER A 281 8.23 8.64 7.23
N ALA A 282 7.78 8.16 8.40
CA ALA A 282 8.12 8.78 9.68
C ALA A 282 9.64 8.74 9.93
N TRP A 283 10.29 7.60 9.67
CA TRP A 283 11.73 7.48 9.87
C TRP A 283 12.53 8.37 8.91
N VAL A 284 12.17 8.42 7.63
CA VAL A 284 12.85 9.27 6.64
C VAL A 284 12.72 10.75 7.02
N VAL A 285 11.52 11.17 7.43
CA VAL A 285 11.28 12.55 7.91
C VAL A 285 12.05 12.81 9.20
N ALA A 286 12.03 11.89 10.17
CA ALA A 286 12.80 12.04 11.42
C ALA A 286 14.31 12.12 11.15
N LYS A 287 14.84 11.29 10.26
CA LYS A 287 16.28 11.32 9.91
C LYS A 287 16.71 12.68 9.36
N ARG A 288 15.82 13.36 8.63
CA ARG A 288 16.07 14.70 8.08
C ARG A 288 15.88 15.82 9.11
N ASP A 289 14.76 15.79 9.84
CA ASP A 289 14.26 16.93 10.62
C ASP A 289 14.49 16.79 12.13
N ALA A 290 14.67 15.58 12.65
CA ALA A 290 14.84 15.26 14.06
C ALA A 290 15.73 14.01 14.24
N PRO A 291 17.04 14.08 13.93
CA PRO A 291 17.95 12.93 13.97
C PRO A 291 17.96 12.20 15.32
N ASP A 292 17.91 12.94 16.43
CA ASP A 292 17.87 12.39 17.80
C ASP A 292 16.64 11.52 18.05
N VAL A 293 15.52 11.80 17.36
CA VAL A 293 14.33 10.96 17.37
C VAL A 293 14.54 9.74 16.48
N ALA A 294 15.10 9.94 15.28
CA ALA A 294 15.30 8.85 14.32
C ALA A 294 16.17 7.72 14.89
N GLU A 295 17.21 8.02 15.65
CA GLU A 295 18.09 7.05 16.32
C GLU A 295 17.36 6.15 17.33
N LYS A 296 16.20 6.61 17.82
CA LYS A 296 15.37 5.91 18.80
C LYS A 296 14.16 5.22 18.17
N LEU A 297 14.03 5.24 16.86
CA LEU A 297 12.93 4.58 16.17
C LEU A 297 13.29 3.14 15.81
N TRP A 298 12.28 2.27 15.89
CA TRP A 298 12.42 0.86 15.52
C TRP A 298 11.17 0.34 14.85
N THR A 299 11.33 -0.32 13.70
CA THR A 299 10.24 -0.95 12.97
C THR A 299 10.17 -2.43 13.33
N HIS A 300 8.98 -2.92 13.62
CA HIS A 300 8.78 -4.28 14.09
C HIS A 300 7.44 -4.88 13.64
N ALA A 301 7.16 -6.14 14.02
CA ALA A 301 5.93 -6.80 13.63
C ALA A 301 4.69 -6.23 14.34
N MET A 302 3.52 -6.40 13.72
CA MET A 302 2.21 -6.12 14.31
C MET A 302 1.99 -6.94 15.58
N PRO A 303 1.13 -6.51 16.51
CA PRO A 303 0.73 -7.33 17.66
C PRO A 303 -0.02 -8.60 17.20
N LYS A 304 0.13 -9.70 17.94
CA LYS A 304 -0.57 -10.96 17.71
C LYS A 304 -1.92 -10.96 18.41
N GLY A 305 -2.96 -11.39 17.71
CA GLY A 305 -4.29 -11.64 18.31
C GLY A 305 -4.64 -13.12 18.33
N PRO A 306 -5.89 -13.47 18.73
CA PRO A 306 -6.35 -14.85 18.83
C PRO A 306 -6.23 -15.66 17.53
N LYS A 307 -6.36 -15.01 16.37
CA LYS A 307 -6.26 -15.64 15.05
C LYS A 307 -4.88 -15.53 14.40
N GLY A 308 -3.96 -14.80 15.02
CA GLY A 308 -2.59 -14.64 14.53
C GLY A 308 -2.14 -13.18 14.47
N ARG A 309 -1.01 -12.97 13.78
CA ARG A 309 -0.39 -11.67 13.56
C ARG A 309 -0.64 -11.25 12.12
N PHE A 310 -1.26 -10.09 11.93
CA PHE A 310 -1.63 -9.60 10.62
C PHE A 310 -1.03 -8.22 10.36
N ALA A 311 -0.33 -8.09 9.24
CA ALA A 311 0.17 -6.81 8.74
C ALA A 311 -0.72 -6.33 7.60
N PRO A 312 -1.17 -5.07 7.62
CA PRO A 312 -1.97 -4.55 6.53
C PRO A 312 -1.12 -4.44 5.26
N LEU A 313 -1.74 -4.75 4.12
CA LEU A 313 -1.22 -4.41 2.80
C LEU A 313 -1.79 -3.08 2.36
N LEU A 314 -0.91 -2.19 1.92
CA LEU A 314 -1.24 -0.90 1.32
C LEU A 314 -0.73 -0.87 -0.13
N PRO A 315 -1.32 -1.67 -1.03
CA PRO A 315 -0.90 -1.72 -2.41
C PRO A 315 -1.28 -0.45 -3.16
N ARG A 316 -0.47 -0.10 -4.15
CA ARG A 316 -0.76 0.97 -5.10
C ARG A 316 -0.77 0.43 -6.52
N TYR A 317 -1.52 1.12 -7.36
CA TYR A 317 -1.73 0.73 -8.75
C TYR A 317 -1.72 1.95 -9.65
N GLN A 318 -1.40 1.72 -10.92
CA GLN A 318 -1.56 2.69 -12.00
C GLN A 318 -2.68 2.20 -12.91
N GLY A 319 -3.71 3.01 -13.05
CA GLY A 319 -4.85 2.72 -13.91
C GLY A 319 -4.90 3.66 -15.10
N LEU A 320 -5.16 3.10 -16.27
CA LEU A 320 -5.37 3.84 -17.50
C LEU A 320 -6.87 4.09 -17.68
N TRP A 321 -7.29 5.33 -17.83
CA TRP A 321 -8.69 5.63 -18.12
C TRP A 321 -9.13 5.14 -19.50
N ASN A 322 -10.29 4.53 -19.60
CA ASN A 322 -10.83 4.03 -20.88
C ASN A 322 -11.23 5.16 -21.84
N PHE A 323 -11.40 6.38 -21.37
CA PHE A 323 -11.66 7.57 -22.18
C PHE A 323 -10.36 8.26 -22.67
N SER A 324 -9.18 7.83 -22.22
CA SER A 324 -7.90 8.29 -22.77
C SER A 324 -7.82 8.02 -24.26
N LYS A 325 -7.30 9.01 -25.00
CA LYS A 325 -7.01 8.89 -26.43
C LYS A 325 -5.59 8.39 -26.70
N ASN A 326 -4.75 8.35 -25.66
CA ASN A 326 -3.32 8.05 -25.74
C ASN A 326 -2.98 6.66 -25.18
N LYS A 327 -3.91 5.69 -25.27
CA LYS A 327 -3.82 4.37 -24.62
C LYS A 327 -2.54 3.61 -24.94
N SER A 328 -2.11 3.65 -26.17
CA SER A 328 -0.92 2.94 -26.64
C SER A 328 0.35 3.51 -25.99
N ALA A 329 0.49 4.84 -25.96
CA ALA A 329 1.61 5.51 -25.29
C ALA A 329 1.60 5.25 -23.78
N ALA A 330 0.41 5.34 -23.14
CA ALA A 330 0.24 5.02 -21.72
C ALA A 330 0.69 3.58 -21.40
N LYS A 331 0.25 2.58 -22.16
CA LYS A 331 0.64 1.17 -21.97
C LYS A 331 2.15 0.98 -22.13
N SER A 332 2.77 1.61 -23.15
CA SER A 332 4.23 1.56 -23.35
C SER A 332 4.98 2.17 -22.16
N LEU A 333 4.52 3.31 -21.62
CA LEU A 333 5.12 3.93 -20.44
C LEU A 333 4.99 3.03 -19.20
N LEU A 334 3.82 2.42 -18.98
CA LEU A 334 3.60 1.50 -17.86
C LEU A 334 4.54 0.29 -17.90
N VAL A 335 4.78 -0.29 -19.09
CA VAL A 335 5.81 -1.32 -19.27
C VAL A 335 7.20 -0.77 -18.96
N HIS A 336 7.54 0.42 -19.45
CA HIS A 336 8.85 1.02 -19.24
C HIS A 336 9.13 1.28 -17.74
N ILE A 337 8.19 1.85 -16.99
CA ILE A 337 8.31 2.11 -15.56
C ILE A 337 8.59 0.80 -14.79
N ASN A 338 7.95 -0.29 -15.21
CA ASN A 338 8.05 -1.60 -14.56
C ASN A 338 9.24 -2.45 -15.05
N LYS A 339 10.21 -1.90 -15.80
CA LYS A 339 11.47 -2.62 -16.08
C LYS A 339 12.27 -2.79 -14.79
N PRO A 340 12.95 -3.94 -14.58
CA PRO A 340 13.72 -4.21 -13.36
C PRO A 340 14.68 -3.10 -12.97
N ASP A 341 15.42 -2.54 -13.92
CA ASP A 341 16.39 -1.46 -13.64
C ASP A 341 15.70 -0.17 -13.19
N ASN A 342 14.53 0.15 -13.74
CA ASN A 342 13.75 1.32 -13.33
C ASN A 342 13.14 1.12 -11.94
N ILE A 343 12.64 -0.09 -11.65
CA ILE A 343 12.17 -0.44 -10.31
C ILE A 343 13.31 -0.31 -9.29
N ARG A 344 14.54 -0.77 -9.61
CA ARG A 344 15.72 -0.58 -8.73
C ARG A 344 16.00 0.90 -8.46
N LYS A 345 15.92 1.75 -9.50
CA LYS A 345 16.08 3.21 -9.36
C LYS A 345 15.00 3.81 -8.45
N LEU A 346 13.72 3.41 -8.62
CA LEU A 346 12.60 3.87 -7.77
C LEU A 346 12.85 3.53 -6.31
N VAL A 347 13.16 2.28 -5.99
CA VAL A 347 13.43 1.82 -4.61
C VAL A 347 14.60 2.59 -3.98
N ALA A 348 15.69 2.77 -4.73
CA ALA A 348 16.86 3.50 -4.25
C ALA A 348 16.55 5.00 -4.04
N GLY A 349 15.84 5.62 -4.98
CA GLY A 349 15.47 7.05 -4.91
C GLY A 349 14.49 7.37 -3.78
N ALA A 350 13.70 6.40 -3.37
CA ALA A 350 12.77 6.49 -2.23
C ALA A 350 13.40 6.06 -0.90
N ALA A 351 14.73 5.84 -0.84
CA ALA A 351 15.47 5.47 0.37
C ALA A 351 14.86 4.27 1.13
N GLY A 352 14.39 3.24 0.40
CA GLY A 352 13.78 2.05 0.96
C GLY A 352 12.31 2.20 1.38
N TYR A 353 11.69 3.35 1.13
CA TYR A 353 10.25 3.50 1.33
C TYR A 353 9.45 2.64 0.35
N ASP A 354 9.81 2.66 -0.93
CA ASP A 354 9.14 1.90 -1.97
C ASP A 354 9.48 0.41 -1.91
N ILE A 355 8.45 -0.42 -1.97
CA ILE A 355 8.59 -1.88 -1.96
C ILE A 355 7.97 -2.44 -3.25
N PRO A 356 8.76 -3.09 -4.13
CA PRO A 356 8.21 -3.69 -5.34
C PRO A 356 7.26 -4.86 -4.98
N PRO A 357 6.11 -4.96 -5.68
CA PRO A 357 5.17 -6.06 -5.43
C PRO A 357 5.59 -7.39 -6.07
N TYR A 358 6.67 -7.40 -6.84
CA TYR A 358 7.09 -8.51 -7.70
C TYR A 358 8.10 -9.42 -6.99
N GLN A 359 7.84 -10.72 -6.96
CA GLN A 359 8.65 -11.69 -6.18
C GLN A 359 10.11 -11.78 -6.60
N LYS A 360 10.44 -11.59 -7.89
CA LYS A 360 11.84 -11.61 -8.35
C LYS A 360 12.65 -10.35 -7.99
N LEU A 361 12.01 -9.35 -7.41
CA LEU A 361 12.60 -8.04 -7.16
C LEU A 361 12.60 -7.66 -5.68
N LEU A 362 12.73 -8.66 -4.78
CA LEU A 362 12.71 -8.46 -3.33
C LEU A 362 14.09 -8.62 -2.67
N ASP A 363 15.15 -8.79 -3.45
CA ASP A 363 16.51 -9.05 -3.00
C ASP A 363 17.36 -7.78 -2.82
N TYR A 364 16.72 -6.62 -2.67
CA TYR A 364 17.43 -5.36 -2.54
C TYR A 364 18.04 -5.17 -1.14
N LYS A 365 19.30 -4.77 -1.12
CA LYS A 365 20.01 -4.45 0.13
C LYS A 365 19.64 -3.08 0.71
N VAL A 366 18.84 -2.29 0.01
CA VAL A 366 18.46 -0.94 0.47
C VAL A 366 17.83 -0.97 1.87
N TRP A 367 17.07 -2.01 2.19
CA TRP A 367 16.44 -2.15 3.51
C TRP A 367 17.45 -2.58 4.59
N ASP A 368 18.51 -3.30 4.22
CA ASP A 368 19.57 -3.66 5.15
C ASP A 368 20.51 -2.47 5.41
N ASP A 369 20.79 -1.67 4.38
CA ASP A 369 21.79 -0.60 4.44
C ASP A 369 21.21 0.76 4.86
N GLN A 370 20.00 1.09 4.41
CA GLN A 370 19.39 2.42 4.59
C GLN A 370 18.21 2.46 5.57
N GLY A 371 17.54 1.35 5.77
CA GLY A 371 16.44 1.27 6.70
C GLY A 371 15.07 1.23 6.08
N PRO A 372 14.05 1.48 6.81
CA PRO A 372 13.75 2.31 7.99
C PRO A 372 13.54 1.57 9.32
N PRO A 373 14.39 1.60 10.34
CA PRO A 373 15.86 1.73 10.33
C PRO A 373 16.56 0.52 9.69
N PRO A 374 17.89 0.60 9.40
CA PRO A 374 18.61 -0.47 8.72
C PRO A 374 18.40 -1.86 9.32
N GLY A 375 18.07 -2.84 8.47
CA GLY A 375 17.86 -4.23 8.85
C GLY A 375 16.57 -4.54 9.63
N THR A 376 15.70 -3.56 9.89
CA THR A 376 14.41 -3.80 10.58
C THR A 376 13.34 -4.43 9.69
N LEU A 377 12.17 -4.79 10.28
CA LEU A 377 11.12 -5.55 9.59
C LEU A 377 10.21 -4.68 8.70
N SER A 378 10.76 -3.72 7.99
CA SER A 378 9.98 -2.86 7.09
C SER A 378 10.08 -3.26 5.63
N HIS A 379 10.05 -4.54 5.32
CA HIS A 379 10.07 -5.02 3.94
C HIS A 379 9.09 -6.16 3.71
N TYR A 380 8.83 -6.44 2.45
CA TYR A 380 8.02 -7.57 2.00
C TYR A 380 8.93 -8.60 1.30
N PRO A 381 8.75 -9.91 1.50
CA PRO A 381 7.80 -10.54 2.43
C PRO A 381 8.16 -10.31 3.90
N ASN A 382 7.13 -10.40 4.76
CA ASN A 382 7.34 -10.22 6.21
C ASN A 382 8.20 -11.36 6.78
N ARG A 383 8.98 -11.03 7.83
CA ARG A 383 9.68 -12.05 8.62
C ARG A 383 8.77 -12.62 9.72
N GLY A 384 9.06 -13.86 10.15
CA GLY A 384 8.36 -14.51 11.26
C GLY A 384 6.95 -14.97 10.94
N ASP A 385 6.05 -14.94 11.95
CA ASP A 385 4.68 -15.46 11.88
C ASP A 385 3.64 -14.43 11.34
N GLN A 386 4.09 -13.30 10.84
CA GLN A 386 3.23 -12.22 10.35
C GLN A 386 2.65 -12.55 8.97
N ARG A 387 1.34 -12.44 8.82
CA ARG A 387 0.62 -12.63 7.56
C ARG A 387 0.15 -11.28 7.03
N ASN A 388 0.12 -11.12 5.72
CA ASN A 388 -0.46 -9.92 5.11
C ASN A 388 -1.98 -10.05 4.99
N VAL A 389 -2.67 -8.92 5.17
CA VAL A 389 -4.12 -8.83 5.02
C VAL A 389 -4.49 -7.52 4.33
N MET A 390 -5.48 -7.58 3.44
CA MET A 390 -6.15 -6.38 2.95
C MET A 390 -7.22 -5.96 3.96
N PRO A 391 -7.23 -4.71 4.43
CA PRO A 391 -8.32 -4.18 5.24
C PRO A 391 -9.68 -4.43 4.58
N CYS A 392 -10.72 -4.65 5.35
CA CYS A 392 -12.06 -5.01 4.89
C CYS A 392 -12.21 -6.40 4.25
N SER A 393 -11.13 -7.21 4.20
CA SER A 393 -11.28 -8.63 3.84
C SER A 393 -12.10 -9.37 4.91
N PRO A 394 -12.88 -10.40 4.54
CA PRO A 394 -12.95 -11.06 3.24
C PRO A 394 -14.07 -10.55 2.30
N ALA A 395 -14.60 -9.35 2.54
CA ALA A 395 -15.69 -8.80 1.71
C ALA A 395 -15.31 -8.80 0.20
N PRO A 396 -16.27 -9.04 -0.70
CA PRO A 396 -16.04 -8.91 -2.14
C PRO A 396 -15.52 -7.51 -2.52
N PRO A 397 -14.64 -7.36 -3.55
CA PRO A 397 -13.97 -6.10 -3.85
C PRO A 397 -14.86 -4.86 -3.96
N PRO A 398 -16.05 -4.89 -4.62
CA PRO A 398 -16.91 -3.72 -4.66
C PRO A 398 -17.46 -3.29 -3.30
N ILE A 399 -17.71 -4.25 -2.39
CA ILE A 399 -18.18 -3.98 -1.03
C ILE A 399 -16.99 -3.53 -0.17
N ALA A 400 -15.85 -4.24 -0.25
CA ALA A 400 -14.63 -3.86 0.46
C ALA A 400 -14.20 -2.43 0.11
N SER A 401 -14.28 -2.03 -1.16
CA SER A 401 -14.02 -0.66 -1.60
C SER A 401 -14.92 0.35 -0.91
N GLN A 402 -16.22 0.08 -0.81
CA GLN A 402 -17.16 0.97 -0.12
C GLN A 402 -16.88 1.07 1.39
N LEU A 403 -16.61 -0.07 2.06
CA LEU A 403 -16.25 -0.10 3.47
C LEU A 403 -14.98 0.71 3.73
N TYR A 404 -13.99 0.57 2.86
CA TYR A 404 -12.70 1.24 2.93
C TYR A 404 -12.86 2.75 2.67
N THR A 405 -13.42 3.15 1.53
CA THR A 405 -13.56 4.57 1.16
C THR A 405 -14.42 5.36 2.15
N ASN A 406 -15.44 4.73 2.73
CA ASN A 406 -16.30 5.35 3.75
C ASN A 406 -15.73 5.26 5.17
N ALA A 407 -14.54 4.69 5.36
CA ALA A 407 -13.86 4.53 6.66
C ALA A 407 -14.78 3.91 7.74
N ILE A 408 -15.49 2.85 7.39
CA ILE A 408 -16.52 2.28 8.27
C ILE A 408 -15.92 1.77 9.58
N MET A 409 -14.84 0.97 9.54
CA MET A 409 -14.20 0.40 10.74
C MET A 409 -13.67 1.48 11.70
N PRO A 410 -12.87 2.49 11.28
CA PRO A 410 -12.44 3.56 12.17
C PRO A 410 -13.61 4.35 12.76
N LYS A 411 -14.66 4.64 11.96
CA LYS A 411 -15.86 5.32 12.45
C LYS A 411 -16.61 4.53 13.52
N MET A 412 -16.62 3.20 13.44
CA MET A 412 -17.19 2.37 14.50
C MET A 412 -16.41 2.53 15.81
N MET A 413 -15.07 2.52 15.75
CA MET A 413 -14.21 2.68 16.94
C MET A 413 -14.37 4.04 17.64
N VAL A 414 -14.69 5.11 16.90
CA VAL A 414 -14.88 6.45 17.47
C VAL A 414 -16.26 6.61 18.11
N ARG A 415 -17.25 5.76 17.75
CA ARG A 415 -18.64 5.89 18.21
C ARG A 415 -19.00 5.02 19.41
N ILE A 416 -18.04 4.27 19.94
CA ILE A 416 -18.20 3.41 21.12
C ILE A 416 -17.81 4.18 22.45
#